data_40190b60799e4ddf6ed8fe4b389f84e2
#
_entry.id   40190b60799e4ddf6ed8fe4b389f84e2
#
_cell.length_a   1.000
_cell.length_b   1.000
_cell.length_c   1.000
_cell.angle_alpha   90.00
_cell.angle_beta   90.00
_cell.angle_gamma   90.00
#
_symmetry.space_group_name_H-M   'P 1'
#
loop_
_entity.id
_entity.type
_entity.pdbx_description
1 polymer ?
#
loop_
_entity_poly.entity_id
_entity_poly.type
_entity_poly.pdbx_seq_one_letter_code
_entity_poly.pdbx_strand_id
1 'polypeptide(L)'
;MTEDTGPATIGIPNHAIDYVKNMFKSGSVPIPEVLNPIGKVGIPLAGTEVKVLEDGELCIKGKHVASGYYKLEEETKETFDNDGWLHTGDLAEIDENGYVKIVGRKKEIIITSGGKNIAPVEIEDYVKPHTLVGQICVVGDGKKFLSALIVLDGDGGAEKWAEENGVEYNISDCLLYTSDAADE
;
A
#
# COMPACT_ATOMS: atom_id res chain seq x y z
N MET A 1 2.79 18.81 -1.85
CA MET A 1 2.79 19.16 -3.31
C MET A 1 3.14 17.88 -4.02
N THR A 2 2.38 17.47 -5.02
CA THR A 2 2.68 16.26 -5.79
C THR A 2 3.81 16.59 -6.77
N GLU A 3 4.84 15.77 -6.80
CA GLU A 3 6.00 15.86 -7.71
C GLU A 3 5.60 15.59 -9.16
N ASP A 4 4.49 14.90 -9.33
CA ASP A 4 3.90 14.54 -10.61
C ASP A 4 2.75 15.51 -10.95
N THR A 5 2.80 16.15 -12.09
CA THR A 5 1.80 17.12 -12.56
C THR A 5 0.67 16.48 -13.38
N GLY A 6 0.71 15.17 -13.55
CA GLY A 6 -0.30 14.41 -14.30
C GLY A 6 -0.24 12.92 -13.99
N PRO A 7 -1.19 12.15 -14.49
CA PRO A 7 -1.23 10.71 -14.24
C PRO A 7 -0.03 10.03 -14.93
N ALA A 8 0.74 9.27 -14.15
CA ALA A 8 1.87 8.49 -14.63
C ALA A 8 1.45 7.10 -15.15
N THR A 9 0.30 6.61 -14.68
CA THR A 9 -0.22 5.27 -15.04
C THR A 9 -1.72 5.32 -15.35
N ILE A 10 -2.19 4.34 -16.10
CA ILE A 10 -3.62 4.08 -16.31
C ILE A 10 -4.01 2.85 -15.52
N GLY A 11 -4.94 3.00 -14.58
CA GLY A 11 -5.59 1.92 -13.88
C GLY A 11 -7.06 1.79 -14.27
N ILE A 12 -7.64 0.62 -14.07
CA ILE A 12 -9.10 0.42 -14.19
C ILE A 12 -9.73 0.86 -12.86
N PRO A 13 -10.68 1.81 -12.86
CA PRO A 13 -11.34 2.25 -11.65
C PRO A 13 -12.05 1.08 -10.93
N ASN A 14 -12.00 1.05 -9.60
CA ASN A 14 -12.57 -0.05 -8.79
C ASN A 14 -14.02 -0.36 -9.12
N HIS A 15 -14.86 0.67 -9.36
CA HIS A 15 -16.27 0.48 -9.75
C HIS A 15 -16.43 -0.22 -11.11
N ALA A 16 -15.49 0.00 -12.05
CA ALA A 16 -15.49 -0.72 -13.33
C ALA A 16 -15.04 -2.17 -13.14
N ILE A 17 -14.12 -2.44 -12.21
CA ILE A 17 -13.71 -3.80 -11.84
C ILE A 17 -14.87 -4.56 -11.24
N ASP A 18 -15.65 -3.96 -10.33
CA ASP A 18 -16.81 -4.59 -9.71
C ASP A 18 -17.94 -4.84 -10.72
N TYR A 19 -18.16 -3.91 -11.65
CA TYR A 19 -19.10 -4.08 -12.74
C TYR A 19 -18.69 -5.28 -13.62
N VAL A 20 -17.43 -5.35 -14.00
CA VAL A 20 -16.87 -6.45 -14.81
C VAL A 20 -16.94 -7.77 -14.04
N LYS A 21 -16.55 -7.82 -12.76
CA LYS A 21 -16.68 -9.01 -11.89
C LYS A 21 -18.12 -9.50 -11.81
N ASN A 22 -19.09 -8.60 -11.70
CA ASN A 22 -20.51 -8.95 -11.65
C ASN A 22 -21.04 -9.48 -12.97
N MET A 23 -20.57 -8.96 -14.11
CA MET A 23 -20.87 -9.51 -15.44
C MET A 23 -20.38 -10.96 -15.59
N PHE A 24 -19.19 -11.27 -15.03
CA PHE A 24 -18.58 -12.60 -15.14
C PHE A 24 -19.06 -13.59 -14.06
N LYS A 25 -19.64 -13.11 -12.93
CA LYS A 25 -20.25 -13.98 -11.91
C LYS A 25 -21.45 -14.81 -12.43
N SER A 26 -22.07 -14.41 -13.53
CA SER A 26 -23.18 -15.15 -14.15
C SER A 26 -22.76 -16.39 -14.96
N GLY A 27 -21.49 -16.79 -14.89
CA GLY A 27 -20.95 -18.05 -15.35
C GLY A 27 -20.58 -18.06 -16.83
N SER A 28 -19.38 -18.44 -17.14
CA SER A 28 -18.90 -18.99 -18.42
C SER A 28 -17.94 -18.17 -19.26
N VAL A 29 -17.52 -16.99 -18.86
CA VAL A 29 -16.47 -16.30 -19.61
C VAL A 29 -15.21 -16.22 -18.75
N PRO A 30 -14.07 -16.83 -19.13
CA PRO A 30 -12.83 -16.63 -18.41
C PRO A 30 -12.49 -15.13 -18.44
N ILE A 31 -12.18 -14.56 -17.26
CA ILE A 31 -11.68 -13.19 -17.18
C ILE A 31 -10.40 -13.18 -18.02
N PRO A 32 -10.31 -12.42 -19.11
CA PRO A 32 -9.07 -12.32 -19.85
C PRO A 32 -7.95 -11.87 -18.91
N GLU A 33 -6.74 -12.42 -19.06
CA GLU A 33 -5.56 -12.00 -18.26
C GLU A 33 -5.33 -10.50 -18.30
N VAL A 34 -5.75 -9.84 -19.40
CA VAL A 34 -5.77 -8.38 -19.57
C VAL A 34 -6.59 -7.64 -18.49
N LEU A 35 -7.52 -8.31 -17.80
CA LEU A 35 -8.34 -7.74 -16.72
C LEU A 35 -7.80 -8.13 -15.33
N ASN A 36 -6.57 -8.58 -15.20
CA ASN A 36 -5.95 -8.93 -13.94
C ASN A 36 -5.03 -7.82 -13.35
N PRO A 37 -5.44 -6.53 -13.33
CA PRO A 37 -4.70 -5.47 -12.66
C PRO A 37 -5.18 -5.25 -11.21
N ILE A 38 -5.89 -6.21 -10.62
CA ILE A 38 -6.36 -6.07 -9.24
C ILE A 38 -5.14 -5.95 -8.33
N GLY A 39 -5.04 -4.84 -7.61
CA GLY A 39 -3.88 -4.53 -6.76
C GLY A 39 -2.70 -3.91 -7.51
N LYS A 40 -2.85 -3.58 -8.81
CA LYS A 40 -1.83 -2.87 -9.60
C LYS A 40 -2.28 -1.46 -9.92
N VAL A 41 -1.33 -0.56 -10.06
CA VAL A 41 -1.59 0.86 -10.39
C VAL A 41 -1.98 1.03 -11.85
N GLY A 42 -1.41 0.22 -12.73
CA GLY A 42 -1.64 0.25 -14.17
C GLY A 42 -0.36 0.17 -14.98
N ILE A 43 -0.46 0.48 -16.27
CA ILE A 43 0.68 0.59 -17.18
C ILE A 43 1.07 2.06 -17.39
N PRO A 44 2.34 2.37 -17.68
CA PRO A 44 2.77 3.73 -17.94
C PRO A 44 2.02 4.35 -19.13
N LEU A 45 1.68 5.63 -19.02
CA LEU A 45 1.11 6.40 -20.11
C LEU A 45 2.11 6.59 -21.24
N ALA A 46 1.63 6.82 -22.46
CA ALA A 46 2.47 7.15 -23.59
C ALA A 46 3.32 8.41 -23.30
N GLY A 47 4.64 8.28 -23.41
CA GLY A 47 5.59 9.36 -23.09
C GLY A 47 6.03 9.40 -21.62
N THR A 48 5.60 8.43 -20.83
CA THR A 48 6.10 8.16 -19.46
C THR A 48 7.01 6.95 -19.49
N GLU A 49 8.19 7.10 -18.93
CA GLU A 49 9.12 6.00 -18.67
C GLU A 49 9.09 5.68 -17.18
N VAL A 50 9.09 4.40 -16.85
CA VAL A 50 9.20 3.92 -15.47
C VAL A 50 10.32 2.89 -15.37
N LYS A 51 11.01 2.88 -14.25
CA LYS A 51 12.00 1.85 -13.92
C LYS A 51 11.94 1.57 -12.42
N VAL A 52 12.30 0.35 -12.06
CA VAL A 52 12.53 -0.05 -10.67
C VAL A 52 14.03 -0.22 -10.49
N LEU A 53 14.60 0.42 -9.48
CA LEU A 53 16.00 0.33 -9.13
C LEU A 53 16.32 -1.00 -8.43
N GLU A 54 17.60 -1.28 -8.20
CA GLU A 54 18.06 -2.50 -7.49
C GLU A 54 17.52 -2.59 -6.06
N ASP A 55 17.28 -1.45 -5.42
CA ASP A 55 16.68 -1.36 -4.07
C ASP A 55 15.15 -1.41 -4.07
N GLY A 56 14.54 -1.59 -5.23
CA GLY A 56 13.09 -1.68 -5.41
C GLY A 56 12.38 -0.33 -5.59
N GLU A 57 13.11 0.80 -5.57
CA GLU A 57 12.50 2.12 -5.72
C GLU A 57 11.97 2.35 -7.14
N LEU A 58 10.73 2.82 -7.24
CA LEU A 58 10.11 3.26 -8.49
C LEU A 58 10.65 4.64 -8.88
N CYS A 59 11.16 4.74 -10.10
CA CYS A 59 11.50 6.02 -10.70
C CYS A 59 10.64 6.29 -11.92
N ILE A 60 10.25 7.56 -12.11
CA ILE A 60 9.38 8.02 -13.18
C ILE A 60 10.08 9.12 -13.97
N LYS A 61 9.95 9.09 -15.29
CA LYS A 61 10.44 10.15 -16.18
C LYS A 61 9.44 10.46 -17.25
N GLY A 62 9.23 11.75 -17.52
CA GLY A 62 8.29 12.20 -18.54
C GLY A 62 8.12 13.70 -18.53
N LYS A 63 7.44 14.24 -19.54
CA LYS A 63 7.20 15.70 -19.66
C LYS A 63 6.23 16.25 -18.62
N HIS A 64 5.48 15.38 -17.94
CA HIS A 64 4.52 15.72 -16.88
C HIS A 64 5.18 15.78 -15.50
N VAL A 65 6.42 15.28 -15.37
CA VAL A 65 7.19 15.32 -14.14
C VAL A 65 7.70 16.75 -13.90
N ALA A 66 7.53 17.25 -12.68
CA ALA A 66 8.00 18.57 -12.29
C ALA A 66 9.53 18.68 -12.38
N SER A 67 10.04 19.89 -12.58
CA SER A 67 11.50 20.13 -12.66
C SER A 67 12.16 20.30 -11.28
N GLY A 68 11.39 20.32 -10.20
CA GLY A 68 11.88 20.47 -8.83
C GLY A 68 10.92 21.22 -7.91
N TYR A 69 11.33 21.40 -6.68
CA TYR A 69 10.60 22.11 -5.63
C TYR A 69 11.00 23.59 -5.59
N TYR A 70 10.02 24.46 -5.46
CA TYR A 70 10.28 25.90 -5.41
C TYR A 70 11.07 26.28 -4.15
N LYS A 71 12.26 26.87 -4.34
CA LYS A 71 13.19 27.29 -3.28
C LYS A 71 13.70 26.18 -2.34
N LEU A 72 13.64 24.91 -2.76
CA LEU A 72 14.11 23.77 -2.02
C LEU A 72 15.10 22.99 -2.92
N GLU A 73 16.34 23.49 -3.00
CA GLU A 73 17.34 22.95 -3.93
C GLU A 73 17.89 21.59 -3.48
N GLU A 74 18.01 21.38 -2.17
CA GLU A 74 18.52 20.13 -1.62
C GLU A 74 17.52 19.00 -1.82
N GLU A 75 16.26 19.23 -1.45
CA GLU A 75 15.16 18.28 -1.66
C GLU A 75 14.92 18.00 -3.15
N THR A 76 15.14 19.01 -4.00
CA THR A 76 15.08 18.83 -5.46
C THR A 76 16.16 17.88 -5.94
N LYS A 77 17.39 18.02 -5.48
CA LYS A 77 18.52 17.16 -5.86
C LYS A 77 18.37 15.73 -5.34
N GLU A 78 17.73 15.55 -4.19
CA GLU A 78 17.43 14.23 -3.63
C GLU A 78 16.33 13.51 -4.41
N THR A 79 15.34 14.29 -4.89
CA THR A 79 14.14 13.74 -5.53
C THR A 79 14.27 13.61 -7.04
N PHE A 80 15.02 14.49 -7.69
CA PHE A 80 15.20 14.49 -9.15
C PHE A 80 16.68 14.31 -9.47
N ASP A 81 17.00 13.26 -10.24
CA ASP A 81 18.36 13.04 -10.69
C ASP A 81 18.72 13.91 -11.90
N ASN A 82 20.03 13.92 -12.25
CA ASN A 82 20.53 14.72 -13.37
C ASN A 82 20.05 14.25 -14.75
N ASP A 83 19.54 13.02 -14.83
CA ASP A 83 19.01 12.41 -16.06
C ASP A 83 17.50 12.67 -16.20
N GLY A 84 16.89 13.38 -15.25
CA GLY A 84 15.46 13.78 -15.24
C GLY A 84 14.53 12.67 -14.74
N TRP A 85 15.02 11.75 -13.93
CA TRP A 85 14.19 10.79 -13.22
C TRP A 85 13.75 11.36 -11.88
N LEU A 86 12.46 11.20 -11.60
CA LEU A 86 11.86 11.41 -10.30
C LEU A 86 12.00 10.13 -9.47
N HIS A 87 12.64 10.23 -8.32
CA HIS A 87 12.69 9.21 -7.28
C HIS A 87 11.45 9.32 -6.42
N THR A 88 10.51 8.39 -6.56
CA THR A 88 9.19 8.50 -5.90
C THR A 88 9.23 8.20 -4.42
N GLY A 89 10.24 7.49 -3.96
CA GLY A 89 10.30 6.94 -2.60
C GLY A 89 9.35 5.77 -2.37
N ASP A 90 8.62 5.33 -3.40
CA ASP A 90 7.76 4.16 -3.35
C ASP A 90 8.50 2.95 -3.89
N LEU A 91 8.27 1.79 -3.27
CA LEU A 91 8.77 0.51 -3.75
C LEU A 91 7.74 -0.13 -4.68
N ALA A 92 8.19 -0.64 -5.81
CA ALA A 92 7.30 -1.21 -6.80
C ALA A 92 7.88 -2.45 -7.48
N GLU A 93 6.98 -3.22 -8.07
CA GLU A 93 7.26 -4.32 -8.99
C GLU A 93 6.64 -4.02 -10.34
N ILE A 94 7.33 -4.40 -11.42
CA ILE A 94 6.79 -4.33 -12.78
C ILE A 94 6.70 -5.74 -13.30
N ASP A 95 5.50 -6.17 -13.69
CA ASP A 95 5.30 -7.52 -14.22
C ASP A 95 5.67 -7.64 -15.71
N GLU A 96 5.62 -8.87 -16.24
CA GLU A 96 5.94 -9.19 -17.62
C GLU A 96 5.08 -8.43 -18.65
N ASN A 97 3.90 -7.97 -18.25
CA ASN A 97 2.98 -7.20 -19.09
C ASN A 97 3.15 -5.68 -18.94
N GLY A 98 4.10 -5.24 -18.10
CA GLY A 98 4.38 -3.84 -17.86
C GLY A 98 3.46 -3.17 -16.83
N TYR A 99 2.67 -3.94 -16.07
CA TYR A 99 1.85 -3.38 -14.99
C TYR A 99 2.72 -3.08 -13.77
N VAL A 100 2.55 -1.88 -13.25
CA VAL A 100 3.20 -1.41 -12.02
C VAL A 100 2.35 -1.80 -10.81
N LYS A 101 2.95 -2.39 -9.80
CA LYS A 101 2.37 -2.68 -8.49
C LYS A 101 3.21 -1.99 -7.41
N ILE A 102 2.59 -1.16 -6.59
CA ILE A 102 3.25 -0.57 -5.42
C ILE A 102 3.24 -1.59 -4.28
N VAL A 103 4.40 -1.82 -3.69
CA VAL A 103 4.59 -2.77 -2.56
C VAL A 103 4.73 -2.04 -1.22
N GLY A 104 5.05 -0.75 -1.23
CA GLY A 104 5.18 0.03 0.00
C GLY A 104 5.97 1.30 -0.20
N ARG A 105 6.32 1.97 0.89
CA ARG A 105 7.18 3.14 0.91
C ARG A 105 8.56 2.81 1.42
N LYS A 106 9.60 3.29 0.74
CA LYS A 106 11.00 3.07 1.10
C LYS A 106 11.31 3.51 2.54
N LYS A 107 10.73 4.65 2.96
CA LYS A 107 10.91 5.20 4.32
C LYS A 107 10.09 4.47 5.40
N GLU A 108 9.11 3.67 5.01
CA GLU A 108 8.21 2.94 5.91
C GLU A 108 8.58 1.45 6.03
N ILE A 109 9.59 1.00 5.29
CA ILE A 109 10.10 -0.37 5.42
C ILE A 109 10.63 -0.60 6.82
N ILE A 110 10.11 -1.63 7.47
CA ILE A 110 10.61 -2.11 8.76
C ILE A 110 11.82 -3.00 8.50
N ILE A 111 12.96 -2.62 9.07
CA ILE A 111 14.17 -3.44 9.03
C ILE A 111 14.31 -4.11 10.39
N THR A 112 14.03 -5.41 10.45
CA THR A 112 14.18 -6.17 11.69
C THR A 112 15.65 -6.24 12.14
N SER A 113 15.90 -6.53 13.42
CA SER A 113 17.27 -6.71 13.95
C SER A 113 18.05 -7.83 13.25
N GLY A 114 17.40 -8.72 12.53
CA GLY A 114 18.00 -9.75 11.68
C GLY A 114 18.30 -9.28 10.24
N GLY A 115 18.06 -7.99 9.91
CA GLY A 115 18.30 -7.43 8.59
C GLY A 115 17.22 -7.78 7.54
N LYS A 116 16.06 -8.29 7.97
CA LYS A 116 14.95 -8.57 7.05
C LYS A 116 14.14 -7.31 6.81
N ASN A 117 13.99 -6.93 5.53
CA ASN A 117 13.10 -5.86 5.10
C ASN A 117 11.66 -6.37 5.00
N ILE A 118 10.74 -5.65 5.60
CA ILE A 118 9.31 -6.01 5.64
C ILE A 118 8.50 -4.75 5.33
N ALA A 119 7.62 -4.83 4.34
CA ALA A 119 6.64 -3.79 4.06
C ALA A 119 5.45 -3.95 5.01
N PRO A 120 5.21 -3.03 5.96
CA PRO A 120 4.10 -3.13 6.91
C PRO A 120 2.74 -3.16 6.22
N VAL A 121 2.60 -2.43 5.12
CA VAL A 121 1.37 -2.33 4.32
C VAL A 121 0.87 -3.71 3.85
N GLU A 122 1.76 -4.64 3.47
CA GLU A 122 1.34 -5.98 3.04
C GLU A 122 0.65 -6.76 4.15
N ILE A 123 1.14 -6.62 5.38
CA ILE A 123 0.54 -7.26 6.57
C ILE A 123 -0.75 -6.56 6.95
N GLU A 124 -0.75 -5.24 6.92
CA GLU A 124 -1.91 -4.41 7.25
C GLU A 124 -3.07 -4.67 6.28
N ASP A 125 -2.81 -4.69 4.99
CA ASP A 125 -3.82 -4.96 3.96
C ASP A 125 -4.36 -6.40 4.01
N TYR A 126 -3.57 -7.36 4.51
CA TYR A 126 -4.03 -8.72 4.71
C TYR A 126 -5.00 -8.84 5.90
N VAL A 127 -4.77 -8.07 6.97
CA VAL A 127 -5.56 -8.13 8.22
C VAL A 127 -6.78 -7.20 8.16
N LYS A 128 -6.66 -6.04 7.51
CA LYS A 128 -7.67 -4.98 7.43
C LYS A 128 -9.07 -5.41 6.96
N PRO A 129 -9.24 -6.41 6.04
CA PRO A 129 -10.56 -6.87 5.65
C PRO A 129 -11.33 -7.65 6.72
N HIS A 130 -10.71 -7.94 7.86
CA HIS A 130 -11.37 -8.67 8.95
C HIS A 130 -12.40 -7.76 9.65
N THR A 131 -13.60 -8.28 9.88
CA THR A 131 -14.75 -7.52 10.42
C THR A 131 -14.51 -6.87 11.79
N LEU A 132 -13.56 -7.37 12.57
CA LEU A 132 -13.19 -6.82 13.87
C LEU A 132 -12.20 -5.66 13.78
N VAL A 133 -11.57 -5.47 12.62
CA VAL A 133 -10.44 -4.54 12.47
C VAL A 133 -10.91 -3.24 11.85
N GLY A 134 -10.95 -2.18 12.63
CA GLY A 134 -11.17 -0.82 12.13
C GLY A 134 -9.89 -0.21 11.56
N GLN A 135 -8.79 -0.31 12.31
CA GLN A 135 -7.47 0.15 11.87
C GLN A 135 -6.38 -0.79 12.40
N ILE A 136 -5.28 -0.85 11.67
CA ILE A 136 -4.10 -1.60 12.06
C ILE A 136 -2.85 -0.80 11.70
N CYS A 137 -1.84 -0.85 12.56
CA CYS A 137 -0.52 -0.29 12.32
C CYS A 137 0.53 -1.31 12.76
N VAL A 138 1.38 -1.75 11.83
CA VAL A 138 2.47 -2.69 12.11
C VAL A 138 3.73 -1.92 12.50
N VAL A 139 4.37 -2.32 13.59
CA VAL A 139 5.59 -1.71 14.12
C VAL A 139 6.64 -2.78 14.41
N GLY A 140 7.92 -2.41 14.46
CA GLY A 140 8.97 -3.38 14.78
C GLY A 140 10.34 -3.04 14.19
N ASP A 141 10.56 -1.80 13.76
CA ASP A 141 11.84 -1.38 13.23
C ASP A 141 12.97 -1.58 14.25
N GLY A 142 14.06 -2.23 13.83
CA GLY A 142 15.18 -2.61 14.68
C GLY A 142 14.86 -3.71 15.73
N LYS A 143 13.65 -4.26 15.77
CA LYS A 143 13.26 -5.30 16.74
C LYS A 143 13.42 -6.71 16.18
N LYS A 144 13.43 -7.69 17.08
CA LYS A 144 13.51 -9.12 16.71
C LYS A 144 12.19 -9.67 16.15
N PHE A 145 11.08 -9.01 16.44
CA PHE A 145 9.73 -9.41 16.05
C PHE A 145 8.90 -8.18 15.67
N LEU A 146 7.87 -8.42 14.89
CA LEU A 146 6.87 -7.41 14.56
C LEU A 146 5.77 -7.43 15.62
N SER A 147 5.20 -6.26 15.87
CA SER A 147 4.01 -6.07 16.67
C SER A 147 2.99 -5.28 15.85
N ALA A 148 1.71 -5.41 16.18
CA ALA A 148 0.67 -4.63 15.53
C ALA A 148 -0.21 -3.95 16.59
N LEU A 149 -0.49 -2.67 16.37
CA LEU A 149 -1.54 -1.94 17.07
C LEU A 149 -2.82 -2.10 16.26
N ILE A 150 -3.87 -2.64 16.88
CA ILE A 150 -5.16 -2.87 16.23
C ILE A 150 -6.22 -2.08 16.97
N VAL A 151 -6.97 -1.28 16.21
CA VAL A 151 -8.19 -0.62 16.69
C VAL A 151 -9.37 -1.43 16.20
N LEU A 152 -10.26 -1.80 17.12
CA LEU A 152 -11.47 -2.52 16.76
C LEU A 152 -12.40 -1.63 15.96
N ASP A 153 -13.19 -2.26 15.09
CA ASP A 153 -14.17 -1.55 14.27
C ASP A 153 -15.25 -0.91 15.16
N GLY A 154 -15.33 0.43 15.09
CA GLY A 154 -16.26 1.25 15.87
C GLY A 154 -17.67 1.33 15.27
N ASP A 155 -17.88 0.85 14.04
CA ASP A 155 -19.17 0.92 13.34
C ASP A 155 -20.08 -0.28 13.66
N GLY A 156 -19.84 -0.96 14.78
CA GLY A 156 -20.66 -2.07 15.29
C GLY A 156 -20.24 -3.46 14.77
N GLY A 157 -19.17 -3.57 14.00
CA GLY A 157 -18.67 -4.85 13.51
C GLY A 157 -18.17 -5.74 14.66
N ALA A 158 -17.46 -5.16 15.63
CA ALA A 158 -16.97 -5.86 16.81
C ALA A 158 -18.11 -6.30 17.74
N GLU A 159 -19.10 -5.43 17.98
CA GLU A 159 -20.28 -5.74 18.79
C GLU A 159 -21.08 -6.89 18.16
N LYS A 160 -21.36 -6.79 16.87
CA LYS A 160 -22.10 -7.81 16.14
C LYS A 160 -21.39 -9.16 16.14
N TRP A 161 -20.08 -9.16 15.95
CA TRP A 161 -19.27 -10.36 16.01
C TRP A 161 -19.31 -11.00 17.41
N ALA A 162 -19.23 -10.18 18.46
CA ALA A 162 -19.28 -10.64 19.85
C ALA A 162 -20.65 -11.27 20.15
N GLU A 163 -21.76 -10.67 19.72
CA GLU A 163 -23.10 -11.23 19.83
C GLU A 163 -23.22 -12.58 19.11
N GLU A 164 -22.75 -12.67 17.86
CA GLU A 164 -22.78 -13.89 17.05
C GLU A 164 -21.95 -15.03 17.66
N ASN A 165 -20.88 -14.71 18.39
CA ASN A 165 -19.97 -15.68 19.01
C ASN A 165 -20.21 -15.88 20.51
N GLY A 166 -21.20 -15.20 21.10
CA GLY A 166 -21.54 -15.33 22.53
C GLY A 166 -20.43 -14.81 23.47
N VAL A 167 -19.68 -13.81 23.01
CA VAL A 167 -18.61 -13.15 23.77
C VAL A 167 -19.13 -11.82 24.31
N GLU A 168 -18.87 -11.54 25.60
CA GLU A 168 -19.19 -10.23 26.16
C GLU A 168 -18.21 -9.19 25.59
N TYR A 169 -18.75 -8.15 24.93
CA TYR A 169 -17.97 -7.07 24.36
C TYR A 169 -18.03 -5.85 25.26
N ASN A 170 -16.85 -5.41 25.74
CA ASN A 170 -16.71 -4.16 26.50
C ASN A 170 -15.49 -3.40 25.98
N ILE A 171 -15.72 -2.27 25.32
CA ILE A 171 -14.67 -1.45 24.74
C ILE A 171 -13.65 -0.95 25.78
N SER A 172 -14.07 -0.78 27.02
CA SER A 172 -13.16 -0.36 28.11
C SER A 172 -12.13 -1.43 28.46
N ASP A 173 -12.48 -2.70 28.33
CA ASP A 173 -11.56 -3.80 28.63
C ASP A 173 -10.53 -3.98 27.52
N CYS A 174 -10.88 -3.64 26.29
CA CYS A 174 -9.94 -3.66 25.14
C CYS A 174 -8.81 -2.64 25.29
N LEU A 175 -9.06 -1.50 25.99
CA LEU A 175 -8.04 -0.47 26.22
C LEU A 175 -7.06 -0.84 27.36
N LEU A 176 -7.43 -1.74 28.26
CA LEU A 176 -6.61 -2.19 29.36
C LEU A 176 -5.53 -3.20 28.95
N TYR A 177 -5.82 -4.01 27.91
CA TYR A 177 -4.88 -5.03 27.42
C TYR A 177 -3.68 -4.47 26.64
N THR A 178 -3.72 -3.23 26.19
CA THR A 178 -2.60 -2.59 25.48
C THR A 178 -1.53 -2.00 26.39
N SER A 179 -1.80 -1.83 27.70
CA SER A 179 -0.85 -1.23 28.64
C SER A 179 0.10 -2.26 29.29
N ASP A 180 -0.35 -3.51 29.48
CA ASP A 180 0.44 -4.53 30.22
C ASP A 180 1.42 -5.31 29.35
N ALA A 181 1.24 -5.29 28.02
CA ALA A 181 2.14 -5.99 27.09
C ALA A 181 3.44 -5.22 26.76
N ALA A 182 3.55 -3.96 27.22
CA ALA A 182 4.72 -3.11 26.93
C ALA A 182 5.77 -3.13 28.07
N ASP A 183 5.47 -3.71 29.23
CA ASP A 183 6.32 -3.66 30.44
C ASP A 183 7.01 -5.01 30.75
N GLU A 184 6.89 -6.04 29.92
CA GLU A 184 7.69 -7.28 29.94
C GLU A 184 8.63 -7.36 28.71
#